data_3afee415b04dddc511e1e20d2c9ad0da
#
_entry.id   3afee415b04dddc511e1e20d2c9ad0da
#
_cell.length_a   1.000
_cell.length_b   1.000
_cell.length_c   1.000
_cell.angle_alpha   90.00
_cell.angle_beta   90.00
_cell.angle_gamma   90.00
#
_symmetry.space_group_name_H-M   'P 1'
#
loop_
_entity.id
_entity.type
_entity.pdbx_description
1 polymer ?
#
loop_
_entity_poly.entity_id
_entity_poly.type
_entity_poly.pdbx_seq_one_letter_code
_entity_poly.pdbx_strand_id
1 'polypeptide(L)'
;MNALILAPLTFTIVIATCAVTIVSFKNFGIYNRLLLNIDAVLGRRGQWWRMLTCGLVHADYMHLAFNMFSLFMIGIWFEHNIASWRFGMVYALGVLAGSFASIIVHRNAPSYMAVGASAGVSAVVGAATVMFPDLSIRLLIVPFPMPAWVIGCLYIMYSVVFASRGMDNVGHEAHLGGMFAGMTLIAAFYPEVALGNALAIVAMLAAGALGYAWRRFRPM
;
A
#
# COMPACT_ATOMS: atom_id res chain seq x y z
N MET A 1 -20.26 18.60 -9.03
CA MET A 1 -18.91 19.14 -8.74
C MET A 1 -17.89 18.26 -9.46
N ASN A 2 -16.88 18.81 -10.12
CA ASN A 2 -15.95 18.03 -10.94
C ASN A 2 -15.02 17.22 -10.04
N ALA A 3 -14.92 15.89 -10.22
CA ALA A 3 -14.08 14.99 -9.41
C ALA A 3 -12.60 15.43 -9.34
N LEU A 4 -12.09 16.04 -10.42
CA LEU A 4 -10.73 16.59 -10.47
C LEU A 4 -10.49 17.70 -9.43
N ILE A 5 -11.53 18.49 -9.11
CA ILE A 5 -11.45 19.55 -8.09
C ILE A 5 -11.49 18.95 -6.69
N LEU A 6 -12.16 17.81 -6.53
CA LEU A 6 -12.35 17.15 -5.24
C LEU A 6 -11.16 16.30 -4.79
N ALA A 7 -10.34 15.81 -5.74
CA ALA A 7 -9.25 14.89 -5.46
C ALA A 7 -8.02 15.13 -6.38
N PRO A 8 -7.43 16.33 -6.36
CA PRO A 8 -6.38 16.71 -7.30
C PRO A 8 -5.11 15.85 -7.17
N LEU A 9 -4.74 15.42 -5.96
CA LEU A 9 -3.56 14.58 -5.76
C LEU A 9 -3.78 13.14 -6.24
N THR A 10 -4.95 12.57 -6.05
CA THR A 10 -5.29 11.25 -6.61
C THR A 10 -5.10 11.25 -8.13
N PHE A 11 -5.67 12.24 -8.82
CA PHE A 11 -5.49 12.37 -10.28
C PHE A 11 -4.03 12.58 -10.67
N THR A 12 -3.33 13.45 -9.96
CA THR A 12 -1.91 13.73 -10.23
C THR A 12 -1.06 12.47 -10.08
N ILE A 13 -1.25 11.71 -9.00
CA ILE A 13 -0.49 10.48 -8.75
C ILE A 13 -0.81 9.43 -9.83
N VAL A 14 -2.08 9.23 -10.16
CA VAL A 14 -2.49 8.27 -11.20
C VAL A 14 -1.87 8.62 -12.54
N ILE A 15 -1.99 9.88 -12.99
CA ILE A 15 -1.45 10.32 -14.28
C ILE A 15 0.08 10.21 -14.30
N ALA A 16 0.76 10.69 -13.26
CA ALA A 16 2.22 10.63 -13.17
C ALA A 16 2.73 9.18 -13.16
N THR A 17 2.09 8.31 -12.39
CA THR A 17 2.46 6.89 -12.31
C THR A 17 2.23 6.17 -13.63
N CYS A 18 1.10 6.40 -14.30
CA CYS A 18 0.85 5.87 -15.65
C CYS A 18 1.92 6.34 -16.64
N ALA A 19 2.21 7.64 -16.68
CA ALA A 19 3.19 8.21 -17.60
C ALA A 19 4.59 7.63 -17.37
N VAL A 20 5.07 7.60 -16.12
CA VAL A 20 6.39 7.07 -15.76
C VAL A 20 6.49 5.58 -16.06
N THR A 21 5.47 4.80 -15.70
CA THR A 21 5.46 3.35 -15.98
C THR A 21 5.49 3.07 -17.48
N ILE A 22 4.66 3.74 -18.30
CA ILE A 22 4.63 3.54 -19.76
C ILE A 22 5.97 3.90 -20.40
N VAL A 23 6.61 4.99 -19.96
CA VAL A 23 7.95 5.36 -20.41
C VAL A 23 8.97 4.32 -20.00
N SER A 24 8.89 3.79 -18.78
CA SER A 24 9.81 2.78 -18.25
C SER A 24 9.71 1.44 -18.99
N PHE A 25 8.54 1.05 -19.47
CA PHE A 25 8.38 -0.14 -20.34
C PHE A 25 9.11 -0.03 -21.67
N LYS A 26 9.30 1.19 -22.16
CA LYS A 26 10.06 1.46 -23.39
C LYS A 26 11.54 1.74 -23.14
N ASN A 27 11.92 2.02 -21.89
CA ASN A 27 13.28 2.37 -21.50
C ASN A 27 13.71 1.64 -20.23
N PHE A 28 14.38 0.48 -20.42
CA PHE A 28 14.86 -0.34 -19.32
C PHE A 28 15.84 0.37 -18.37
N GLY A 29 16.57 1.38 -18.87
CA GLY A 29 17.46 2.20 -18.04
C GLY A 29 16.69 3.03 -17.01
N ILE A 30 15.54 3.62 -17.41
CA ILE A 30 14.64 4.35 -16.50
C ILE A 30 14.04 3.37 -15.50
N TYR A 31 13.51 2.23 -15.97
CA TYR A 31 12.95 1.20 -15.09
C TYR A 31 13.93 0.80 -13.98
N ASN A 32 15.15 0.39 -14.36
CA ASN A 32 16.21 -0.02 -13.42
C ASN A 32 16.67 1.08 -12.47
N ARG A 33 16.58 2.35 -12.87
CA ARG A 33 16.95 3.48 -12.03
C ARG A 33 15.90 3.77 -10.95
N LEU A 34 14.62 3.48 -11.22
CA LEU A 34 13.49 3.84 -10.35
C LEU A 34 13.05 2.71 -9.41
N LEU A 35 13.20 1.44 -9.81
CA LEU A 35 12.83 0.29 -8.97
C LEU A 35 13.59 0.26 -7.64
N LEU A 36 12.98 -0.29 -6.61
CA LEU A 36 13.65 -0.63 -5.36
C LEU A 36 14.64 -1.77 -5.64
N ASN A 37 15.89 -1.62 -5.23
CA ASN A 37 16.91 -2.67 -5.29
C ASN A 37 17.73 -2.60 -4.01
N ILE A 38 17.86 -3.72 -3.32
CA ILE A 38 18.50 -3.77 -1.99
C ILE A 38 19.95 -3.37 -2.04
N ASP A 39 20.72 -3.88 -3.00
CA ASP A 39 22.13 -3.52 -3.14
C ASP A 39 22.34 -2.04 -3.48
N ALA A 40 21.47 -1.47 -4.31
CA ALA A 40 21.55 -0.06 -4.67
C ALA A 40 21.22 0.87 -3.49
N VAL A 41 20.31 0.47 -2.59
CA VAL A 41 19.90 1.26 -1.43
C VAL A 41 20.87 1.11 -0.28
N LEU A 42 21.26 -0.12 0.09
CA LEU A 42 22.11 -0.40 1.24
C LEU A 42 23.60 -0.38 0.92
N GLY A 43 23.97 -0.48 -0.35
CA GLY A 43 25.34 -0.45 -0.81
C GLY A 43 25.97 0.95 -0.74
N ARG A 44 27.24 1.06 -1.19
CA ARG A 44 28.05 2.28 -1.12
C ARG A 44 27.42 3.53 -1.74
N ARG A 45 26.46 3.37 -2.69
CA ARG A 45 25.83 4.47 -3.42
C ARG A 45 24.65 5.09 -2.65
N GLY A 46 24.05 4.38 -1.67
CA GLY A 46 22.98 4.88 -0.82
C GLY A 46 21.79 5.47 -1.60
N GLN A 47 21.25 4.73 -2.59
CA GLN A 47 20.23 5.26 -3.52
C GLN A 47 18.83 5.26 -2.88
N TRP A 48 18.67 5.99 -1.78
CA TRP A 48 17.46 6.02 -0.95
C TRP A 48 16.20 6.54 -1.68
N TRP A 49 16.36 7.36 -2.73
CA TRP A 49 15.21 7.81 -3.54
C TRP A 49 14.40 6.66 -4.12
N ARG A 50 15.02 5.49 -4.32
CA ARG A 50 14.37 4.28 -4.82
C ARG A 50 13.23 3.81 -3.93
N MET A 51 13.28 4.12 -2.64
CA MET A 51 12.19 3.81 -1.71
C MET A 51 10.88 4.52 -2.06
N LEU A 52 10.95 5.66 -2.73
CA LEU A 52 9.76 6.39 -3.17
C LEU A 52 9.48 6.16 -4.65
N THR A 53 10.53 6.16 -5.49
CA THR A 53 10.37 6.08 -6.95
C THR A 53 9.91 4.71 -7.43
N CYS A 54 10.13 3.64 -6.65
CA CYS A 54 9.60 2.31 -6.98
C CYS A 54 8.06 2.30 -7.07
N GLY A 55 7.38 3.20 -6.37
CA GLY A 55 5.93 3.39 -6.48
C GLY A 55 5.45 3.98 -7.81
N LEU A 56 6.37 4.50 -8.64
CA LEU A 56 6.06 5.08 -9.94
C LEU A 56 6.24 4.11 -11.11
N VAL A 57 6.78 2.92 -10.88
CA VAL A 57 7.02 1.91 -11.92
C VAL A 57 6.35 0.59 -11.56
N HIS A 58 5.92 -0.18 -12.56
CA HIS A 58 5.19 -1.43 -12.39
C HIS A 58 5.81 -2.54 -13.24
N ALA A 59 5.61 -3.80 -12.85
CA ALA A 59 6.18 -4.96 -13.54
C ALA A 59 5.54 -5.18 -14.93
N ASP A 60 4.24 -4.91 -15.05
CA ASP A 60 3.46 -5.11 -16.25
C ASP A 60 2.21 -4.21 -16.27
N TYR A 61 1.48 -4.23 -17.40
CA TYR A 61 0.28 -3.41 -17.57
C TYR A 61 -0.87 -3.80 -16.64
N MET A 62 -1.00 -5.07 -16.29
CA MET A 62 -2.06 -5.53 -15.39
C MET A 62 -1.80 -5.05 -13.97
N HIS A 63 -0.55 -5.15 -13.51
CA HIS A 63 -0.11 -4.62 -12.22
C HIS A 63 -0.35 -3.10 -12.13
N LEU A 64 -0.01 -2.35 -13.17
CA LEU A 64 -0.32 -0.91 -13.27
C LEU A 64 -1.83 -0.66 -13.19
N ALA A 65 -2.62 -1.38 -14.00
CA ALA A 65 -4.06 -1.18 -14.09
C ALA A 65 -4.76 -1.43 -12.74
N PHE A 66 -4.43 -2.53 -12.04
CA PHE A 66 -5.00 -2.82 -10.72
C PHE A 66 -4.64 -1.77 -9.68
N ASN A 67 -3.39 -1.31 -9.65
CA ASN A 67 -2.98 -0.27 -8.71
C ASN A 67 -3.70 1.06 -8.99
N MET A 68 -3.71 1.49 -10.24
CA MET A 68 -4.32 2.78 -10.61
C MET A 68 -5.84 2.75 -10.47
N PHE A 69 -6.48 1.64 -10.81
CA PHE A 69 -7.92 1.45 -10.58
C PHE A 69 -8.24 1.51 -9.08
N SER A 70 -7.50 0.79 -8.25
CA SER A 70 -7.71 0.80 -6.80
C SER A 70 -7.49 2.19 -6.20
N LEU A 71 -6.39 2.85 -6.60
CA LEU A 71 -6.10 4.21 -6.14
C LEU A 71 -7.18 5.21 -6.59
N PHE A 72 -7.64 5.10 -7.82
CA PHE A 72 -8.69 5.95 -8.37
C PHE A 72 -10.00 5.79 -7.59
N MET A 73 -10.45 4.55 -7.40
CA MET A 73 -11.72 4.27 -6.74
C MET A 73 -11.75 4.70 -5.26
N ILE A 74 -10.70 4.35 -4.52
CA ILE A 74 -10.63 4.67 -3.09
C ILE A 74 -10.10 6.08 -2.86
N GLY A 75 -9.10 6.49 -3.63
CA GLY A 75 -8.37 7.73 -3.45
C GLY A 75 -9.25 8.96 -3.63
N ILE A 76 -10.08 9.01 -4.69
CA ILE A 76 -10.97 10.15 -4.93
C ILE A 76 -11.89 10.39 -3.72
N TRP A 77 -12.54 9.33 -3.27
CA TRP A 77 -13.44 9.41 -2.13
C TRP A 77 -12.68 9.77 -0.85
N PHE A 78 -11.55 9.14 -0.60
CA PHE A 78 -10.80 9.34 0.64
C PHE A 78 -10.14 10.72 0.71
N GLU A 79 -9.50 11.18 -0.38
CA GLU A 79 -8.89 12.51 -0.46
C GLU A 79 -9.92 13.62 -0.21
N HIS A 80 -11.13 13.48 -0.76
CA HIS A 80 -12.21 14.43 -0.53
C HIS A 80 -12.58 14.56 0.95
N ASN A 81 -12.46 13.48 1.71
CA ASN A 81 -12.88 13.44 3.12
C ASN A 81 -11.80 13.86 4.13
N ILE A 82 -10.50 13.93 3.73
CA ILE A 82 -9.41 14.18 4.69
C ILE A 82 -8.52 15.39 4.38
N ALA A 83 -8.72 16.09 3.31
CA ALA A 83 -7.86 17.10 2.70
C ALA A 83 -6.65 16.52 1.94
N SER A 84 -6.36 17.12 0.77
CA SER A 84 -5.37 16.60 -0.19
C SER A 84 -3.96 16.46 0.39
N TRP A 85 -3.48 17.37 1.23
CA TRP A 85 -2.14 17.27 1.80
C TRP A 85 -1.99 16.06 2.75
N ARG A 86 -3.04 15.73 3.55
CA ARG A 86 -3.03 14.55 4.42
C ARG A 86 -3.07 13.26 3.59
N PHE A 87 -3.89 13.26 2.54
CA PHE A 87 -3.91 12.17 1.57
C PHE A 87 -2.53 11.93 0.94
N GLY A 88 -1.88 13.01 0.48
CA GLY A 88 -0.53 12.94 -0.07
C GLY A 88 0.50 12.38 0.92
N MET A 89 0.43 12.78 2.18
CA MET A 89 1.28 12.24 3.25
C MET A 89 1.01 10.74 3.49
N VAL A 90 -0.26 10.33 3.60
CA VAL A 90 -0.64 8.92 3.77
C VAL A 90 -0.08 8.07 2.63
N TYR A 91 -0.28 8.51 1.39
CA TYR A 91 0.21 7.78 0.22
C TYR A 91 1.75 7.70 0.18
N ALA A 92 2.44 8.84 0.26
CA ALA A 92 3.89 8.91 0.10
C ALA A 92 4.62 8.19 1.25
N LEU A 93 4.22 8.43 2.50
CA LEU A 93 4.79 7.75 3.66
C LEU A 93 4.42 6.26 3.68
N GLY A 94 3.26 5.88 3.12
CA GLY A 94 2.90 4.49 2.88
C GLY A 94 3.86 3.78 1.92
N VAL A 95 4.21 4.42 0.79
CA VAL A 95 5.23 3.89 -0.14
C VAL A 95 6.59 3.74 0.56
N LEU A 96 7.01 4.74 1.32
CA LEU A 96 8.27 4.71 2.06
C LEU A 96 8.27 3.61 3.13
N ALA A 97 7.21 3.47 3.91
CA ALA A 97 7.09 2.45 4.95
C ALA A 97 7.06 1.03 4.36
N GLY A 98 6.37 0.82 3.26
CA GLY A 98 6.38 -0.45 2.54
C GLY A 98 7.76 -0.78 2.00
N SER A 99 8.45 0.18 1.37
CA SER A 99 9.83 0.00 0.91
C SER A 99 10.78 -0.31 2.06
N PHE A 100 10.62 0.37 3.20
CA PHE A 100 11.41 0.11 4.40
C PHE A 100 11.18 -1.30 4.95
N ALA A 101 9.93 -1.77 4.98
CA ALA A 101 9.59 -3.14 5.37
C ALA A 101 10.26 -4.17 4.44
N SER A 102 10.22 -3.95 3.11
CA SER A 102 10.93 -4.80 2.15
C SER A 102 12.44 -4.80 2.38
N ILE A 103 13.04 -3.64 2.67
CA ILE A 103 14.48 -3.55 2.98
C ILE A 103 14.82 -4.38 4.22
N ILE A 104 14.05 -4.28 5.30
CA ILE A 104 14.29 -5.05 6.54
C ILE A 104 14.22 -6.55 6.27
N VAL A 105 13.19 -7.00 5.56
CA VAL A 105 12.96 -8.42 5.30
C VAL A 105 14.02 -8.99 4.36
N HIS A 106 14.39 -8.23 3.32
CA HIS A 106 15.26 -8.69 2.24
C HIS A 106 16.70 -8.15 2.32
N ARG A 107 17.12 -7.58 3.47
CA ARG A 107 18.46 -6.99 3.65
C ARG A 107 19.63 -7.92 3.30
N ASN A 108 19.44 -9.23 3.42
CA ASN A 108 20.44 -10.25 3.10
C ASN A 108 20.27 -10.83 1.68
N ALA A 109 19.39 -10.25 0.86
CA ALA A 109 19.14 -10.61 -0.53
C ALA A 109 19.43 -9.43 -1.47
N PRO A 110 20.71 -9.15 -1.80
CA PRO A 110 21.12 -7.96 -2.57
C PRO A 110 20.46 -7.86 -3.93
N SER A 111 20.11 -8.99 -4.54
CA SER A 111 19.42 -9.06 -5.84
C SER A 111 17.92 -8.81 -5.76
N TYR A 112 17.33 -8.69 -4.56
CA TYR A 112 15.91 -8.42 -4.44
C TYR A 112 15.53 -7.06 -5.03
N MET A 113 14.46 -7.07 -5.80
CA MET A 113 13.90 -5.88 -6.47
C MET A 113 12.39 -5.85 -6.27
N ALA A 114 11.85 -4.63 -6.09
CA ALA A 114 10.41 -4.43 -5.98
C ALA A 114 9.96 -3.16 -6.73
N VAL A 115 8.72 -3.20 -7.21
CA VAL A 115 8.05 -2.11 -7.94
C VAL A 115 6.56 -2.11 -7.63
N GLY A 116 5.93 -0.97 -7.80
CA GLY A 116 4.47 -0.82 -7.72
C GLY A 116 4.01 0.18 -6.67
N ALA A 117 2.90 0.83 -6.96
CA ALA A 117 2.21 1.79 -6.09
C ALA A 117 1.50 1.13 -4.91
N SER A 118 1.49 -0.21 -4.84
CA SER A 118 0.60 -0.98 -3.96
C SER A 118 0.80 -0.71 -2.46
N ALA A 119 2.02 -0.38 -2.01
CA ALA A 119 2.25 0.01 -0.62
C ALA A 119 1.54 1.34 -0.27
N GLY A 120 1.57 2.32 -1.18
CA GLY A 120 0.82 3.57 -1.04
C GLY A 120 -0.70 3.34 -1.09
N VAL A 121 -1.17 2.48 -1.99
CA VAL A 121 -2.60 2.07 -2.06
C VAL A 121 -3.00 1.39 -0.76
N SER A 122 -2.18 0.47 -0.23
CA SER A 122 -2.44 -0.19 1.06
C SER A 122 -2.50 0.79 2.23
N ALA A 123 -1.67 1.85 2.20
CA ALA A 123 -1.73 2.91 3.20
C ALA A 123 -3.06 3.68 3.14
N VAL A 124 -3.54 4.01 1.94
CA VAL A 124 -4.86 4.65 1.75
C VAL A 124 -5.97 3.73 2.25
N VAL A 125 -5.91 2.44 1.94
CA VAL A 125 -6.88 1.43 2.45
C VAL A 125 -6.83 1.37 3.98
N GLY A 126 -5.65 1.25 4.58
CA GLY A 126 -5.48 1.20 6.04
C GLY A 126 -6.01 2.46 6.74
N ALA A 127 -5.71 3.63 6.19
CA ALA A 127 -6.22 4.90 6.69
C ALA A 127 -7.76 4.98 6.59
N ALA A 128 -8.32 4.57 5.45
CA ALA A 128 -9.77 4.57 5.23
C ALA A 128 -10.51 3.61 6.17
N THR A 129 -9.96 2.43 6.44
CA THR A 129 -10.55 1.45 7.37
C THR A 129 -10.56 1.93 8.82
N VAL A 130 -9.57 2.73 9.23
CA VAL A 130 -9.55 3.35 10.58
C VAL A 130 -10.55 4.50 10.64
N MET A 131 -10.62 5.32 9.61
CA MET A 131 -11.46 6.52 9.62
C MET A 131 -12.93 6.22 9.42
N PHE A 132 -13.24 5.21 8.60
CA PHE A 132 -14.60 4.84 8.21
C PHE A 132 -14.80 3.32 8.27
N PRO A 133 -14.72 2.69 9.45
CA PRO A 133 -14.72 1.23 9.57
C PRO A 133 -15.99 0.58 9.04
N ASP A 134 -17.13 1.22 9.22
CA ASP A 134 -18.44 0.70 8.80
C ASP A 134 -18.80 1.05 7.36
N LEU A 135 -17.89 1.69 6.62
CA LEU A 135 -18.09 1.94 5.20
C LEU A 135 -18.31 0.62 4.47
N SER A 136 -19.48 0.52 3.82
CA SER A 136 -19.85 -0.68 3.07
C SER A 136 -19.12 -0.73 1.73
N ILE A 137 -18.16 -1.65 1.59
CA ILE A 137 -17.36 -1.82 0.38
C ILE A 137 -17.81 -3.07 -0.34
N ARG A 138 -18.06 -2.95 -1.65
CA ARG A 138 -18.33 -4.08 -2.54
C ARG A 138 -17.08 -4.43 -3.33
N LEU A 139 -16.55 -5.61 -3.09
CA LEU A 139 -15.45 -6.15 -3.90
C LEU A 139 -16.01 -6.77 -5.19
N LEU A 140 -15.25 -6.70 -6.28
CA LEU A 140 -15.69 -7.20 -7.59
C LEU A 140 -16.03 -8.71 -7.57
N ILE A 141 -15.29 -9.46 -6.76
CA ILE A 141 -15.41 -10.93 -6.68
C ILE A 141 -16.31 -11.43 -5.54
N VAL A 142 -16.80 -10.51 -4.68
CA VAL A 142 -17.66 -10.85 -3.54
C VAL A 142 -19.07 -10.31 -3.82
N PRO A 143 -20.11 -11.19 -3.82
CA PRO A 143 -21.45 -10.79 -4.26
C PRO A 143 -22.22 -9.88 -3.28
N PHE A 144 -21.70 -9.71 -2.08
CA PHE A 144 -22.31 -8.85 -1.03
C PHE A 144 -21.31 -7.82 -0.51
N PRO A 145 -21.79 -6.64 -0.07
CA PRO A 145 -20.93 -5.62 0.52
C PRO A 145 -20.47 -6.03 1.92
N MET A 146 -19.25 -5.62 2.28
CA MET A 146 -18.67 -5.85 3.61
C MET A 146 -18.21 -4.55 4.24
N PRO A 147 -18.27 -4.41 5.58
CA PRO A 147 -17.66 -3.28 6.27
C PRO A 147 -16.16 -3.20 6.01
N ALA A 148 -15.63 -1.98 5.90
CA ALA A 148 -14.23 -1.74 5.59
C ALA A 148 -13.28 -2.41 6.59
N TRP A 149 -13.61 -2.44 7.89
CA TRP A 149 -12.80 -3.11 8.91
C TRP A 149 -12.68 -4.62 8.69
N VAL A 150 -13.74 -5.28 8.19
CA VAL A 150 -13.70 -6.72 7.85
C VAL A 150 -12.73 -6.95 6.70
N ILE A 151 -12.80 -6.12 5.65
CA ILE A 151 -11.87 -6.18 4.52
C ILE A 151 -10.44 -5.93 5.01
N GLY A 152 -10.22 -4.97 5.92
CA GLY A 152 -8.94 -4.71 6.56
C GLY A 152 -8.39 -5.94 7.30
N CYS A 153 -9.22 -6.62 8.09
CA CYS A 153 -8.86 -7.87 8.77
C CYS A 153 -8.43 -8.95 7.78
N LEU A 154 -9.23 -9.19 6.76
CA LEU A 154 -8.95 -10.20 5.72
C LEU A 154 -7.66 -9.88 4.96
N TYR A 155 -7.46 -8.62 4.61
CA TYR A 155 -6.26 -8.17 3.91
C TYR A 155 -4.99 -8.34 4.73
N ILE A 156 -5.00 -7.94 6.01
CA ILE A 156 -3.85 -8.12 6.92
C ILE A 156 -3.57 -9.61 7.13
N MET A 157 -4.60 -10.40 7.44
CA MET A 157 -4.45 -11.84 7.65
C MET A 157 -3.89 -12.54 6.41
N TYR A 158 -4.44 -12.25 5.22
CA TYR A 158 -3.93 -12.74 3.95
C TYR A 158 -2.46 -12.38 3.76
N SER A 159 -2.11 -11.11 3.90
CA SER A 159 -0.74 -10.64 3.70
C SER A 159 0.24 -11.27 4.68
N VAL A 160 -0.13 -11.44 5.97
CA VAL A 160 0.71 -12.11 6.98
C VAL A 160 0.92 -13.59 6.66
N VAL A 161 -0.14 -14.28 6.24
CA VAL A 161 -0.08 -15.71 5.93
C VAL A 161 0.78 -15.97 4.68
N PHE A 162 0.70 -15.12 3.67
CA PHE A 162 1.39 -15.32 2.39
C PHE A 162 2.78 -14.67 2.32
N ALA A 163 3.11 -13.74 3.22
CA ALA A 163 4.40 -13.00 3.23
C ALA A 163 5.68 -13.86 3.21
N SER A 164 5.61 -15.15 3.43
CA SER A 164 6.78 -16.04 3.45
C SER A 164 6.70 -17.18 2.45
N ARG A 165 5.63 -17.26 1.67
CA ARG A 165 5.40 -18.44 0.82
C ARG A 165 6.08 -18.37 -0.53
N GLY A 166 6.44 -17.17 -1.01
CA GLY A 166 7.01 -16.97 -2.35
C GLY A 166 6.18 -17.56 -3.48
N MET A 167 4.87 -17.81 -3.21
CA MET A 167 3.96 -18.47 -4.14
C MET A 167 3.36 -17.51 -5.15
N ASP A 168 3.46 -16.23 -4.86
CA ASP A 168 3.05 -15.13 -5.73
C ASP A 168 4.17 -14.07 -5.77
N ASN A 169 4.16 -13.25 -6.80
CA ASN A 169 5.13 -12.16 -6.95
C ASN A 169 4.67 -10.89 -6.19
N VAL A 170 4.00 -11.05 -5.04
CA VAL A 170 3.42 -9.96 -4.24
C VAL A 170 4.33 -9.63 -3.07
N GLY A 171 4.72 -8.37 -2.94
CA GLY A 171 5.47 -7.85 -1.79
C GLY A 171 4.57 -7.66 -0.57
N HIS A 172 4.17 -8.74 0.08
CA HIS A 172 3.24 -8.70 1.22
C HIS A 172 3.76 -7.86 2.39
N GLU A 173 5.08 -7.90 2.64
CA GLU A 173 5.73 -7.06 3.66
C GLU A 173 5.60 -5.57 3.32
N ALA A 174 5.70 -5.20 2.03
CA ALA A 174 5.50 -3.82 1.60
C ALA A 174 4.04 -3.39 1.77
N HIS A 175 3.09 -4.26 1.47
CA HIS A 175 1.66 -4.01 1.68
C HIS A 175 1.34 -3.80 3.16
N LEU A 176 1.84 -4.66 4.04
CA LEU A 176 1.66 -4.53 5.49
C LEU A 176 2.31 -3.25 6.02
N GLY A 177 3.55 -2.95 5.58
CA GLY A 177 4.24 -1.71 5.94
C GLY A 177 3.45 -0.47 5.55
N GLY A 178 2.92 -0.44 4.32
CA GLY A 178 2.04 0.62 3.85
C GLY A 178 0.76 0.73 4.68
N MET A 179 0.05 -0.38 4.87
CA MET A 179 -1.22 -0.40 5.59
C MET A 179 -1.07 0.09 7.03
N PHE A 180 -0.09 -0.40 7.78
CA PHE A 180 0.16 0.06 9.14
C PHE A 180 0.59 1.52 9.20
N ALA A 181 1.37 2.00 8.23
CA ALA A 181 1.71 3.43 8.15
C ALA A 181 0.45 4.29 7.94
N GLY A 182 -0.45 3.88 7.05
CA GLY A 182 -1.72 4.57 6.81
C GLY A 182 -2.60 4.61 8.06
N MET A 183 -2.78 3.47 8.73
CA MET A 183 -3.50 3.38 10.00
C MET A 183 -2.93 4.31 11.07
N THR A 184 -1.60 4.30 11.23
CA THR A 184 -0.90 5.14 12.22
C THR A 184 -1.03 6.63 11.89
N LEU A 185 -0.85 7.01 10.63
CA LEU A 185 -0.92 8.41 10.22
C LEU A 185 -2.32 8.98 10.40
N ILE A 186 -3.35 8.23 10.02
CA ILE A 186 -4.71 8.72 10.20
C ILE A 186 -5.10 8.80 11.68
N ALA A 187 -4.63 7.86 12.51
CA ALA A 187 -4.82 7.93 13.95
C ALA A 187 -4.11 9.15 14.57
N ALA A 188 -2.95 9.52 14.05
CA ALA A 188 -2.24 10.73 14.48
C ALA A 188 -2.93 12.03 14.02
N PHE A 189 -3.50 12.06 12.82
CA PHE A 189 -4.22 13.22 12.31
C PHE A 189 -5.61 13.42 12.94
N TYR A 190 -6.25 12.33 13.36
CA TYR A 190 -7.62 12.28 13.88
C TYR A 190 -7.71 11.34 15.11
N PRO A 191 -7.04 11.71 16.22
CA PRO A 191 -6.95 10.81 17.38
C PRO A 191 -8.32 10.47 17.99
N GLU A 192 -9.26 11.42 17.99
CA GLU A 192 -10.60 11.17 18.51
C GLU A 192 -11.38 10.15 17.68
N VAL A 193 -11.24 10.22 16.34
CA VAL A 193 -11.85 9.24 15.42
C VAL A 193 -11.23 7.86 15.64
N ALA A 194 -9.90 7.78 15.77
CA ALA A 194 -9.22 6.52 16.02
C ALA A 194 -9.62 5.89 17.37
N LEU A 195 -9.79 6.71 18.41
CA LEU A 195 -10.29 6.24 19.72
C LEU A 195 -11.75 5.76 19.63
N GLY A 196 -12.60 6.48 18.93
CA GLY A 196 -13.99 6.06 18.67
C GLY A 196 -14.09 4.75 17.90
N ASN A 197 -13.13 4.48 17.02
CA ASN A 197 -13.05 3.29 16.16
C ASN A 197 -12.04 2.24 16.67
N ALA A 198 -11.64 2.31 17.95
CA ALA A 198 -10.61 1.45 18.54
C ALA A 198 -10.90 -0.05 18.39
N LEU A 199 -12.17 -0.45 18.43
CA LEU A 199 -12.57 -1.86 18.27
C LEU A 199 -12.19 -2.39 16.87
N ALA A 200 -12.42 -1.62 15.82
CA ALA A 200 -12.05 -2.00 14.45
C ALA A 200 -10.51 -2.10 14.31
N ILE A 201 -9.77 -1.16 14.90
CA ILE A 201 -8.29 -1.20 14.91
C ILE A 201 -7.79 -2.45 15.63
N VAL A 202 -8.32 -2.73 16.83
CA VAL A 202 -7.95 -3.93 17.60
C VAL A 202 -8.28 -5.20 16.84
N ALA A 203 -9.44 -5.27 16.18
CA ALA A 203 -9.82 -6.42 15.36
C ALA A 203 -8.83 -6.65 14.20
N MET A 204 -8.43 -5.59 13.50
CA MET A 204 -7.43 -5.68 12.41
C MET A 204 -6.05 -6.13 12.93
N LEU A 205 -5.60 -5.62 14.06
CA LEU A 205 -4.33 -6.05 14.69
C LEU A 205 -4.42 -7.51 15.17
N ALA A 206 -5.54 -7.92 15.75
CA ALA A 206 -5.78 -9.29 16.17
C ALA A 206 -5.81 -10.25 14.97
N ALA A 207 -6.40 -9.87 13.84
CA ALA A 207 -6.36 -10.65 12.60
C ALA A 207 -4.93 -10.89 12.12
N GLY A 208 -4.05 -9.88 12.23
CA GLY A 208 -2.62 -10.01 11.94
C GLY A 208 -1.91 -10.98 12.89
N ALA A 209 -2.17 -10.87 14.20
CA ALA A 209 -1.61 -11.76 15.21
C ALA A 209 -2.07 -13.23 15.01
N LEU A 210 -3.34 -13.44 14.70
CA LEU A 210 -3.89 -14.75 14.39
C LEU A 210 -3.27 -15.34 13.12
N GLY A 211 -3.12 -14.54 12.05
CA GLY A 211 -2.44 -14.97 10.83
C GLY A 211 -0.98 -15.38 11.10
N TYR A 212 -0.26 -14.61 11.92
CA TYR A 212 1.11 -14.94 12.34
C TYR A 212 1.19 -16.23 13.16
N ALA A 213 0.30 -16.39 14.14
CA ALA A 213 0.22 -17.59 14.96
C ALA A 213 -0.09 -18.82 14.09
N TRP A 214 -1.09 -18.72 13.21
CA TRP A 214 -1.46 -19.80 12.31
C TRP A 214 -0.28 -20.24 11.43
N ARG A 215 0.49 -19.28 10.88
CA ARG A 215 1.67 -19.53 10.07
C ARG A 215 2.76 -20.27 10.86
N ARG A 216 2.95 -19.92 12.13
CA ARG A 216 3.98 -20.52 13.00
C ARG A 216 3.67 -21.99 13.34
N PHE A 217 2.39 -22.33 13.51
CA PHE A 217 1.97 -23.68 13.88
C PHE A 217 1.72 -24.59 12.68
N ARG A 218 1.73 -24.09 11.48
CA ARG A 218 1.65 -24.86 10.23
C ARG A 218 2.79 -24.47 9.29
N PRO A 219 4.07 -24.71 9.67
CA PRO A 219 5.17 -24.59 8.73
C PRO A 219 4.93 -25.62 7.62
N MET A 220 4.96 -25.16 6.37
CA MET A 220 4.97 -26.06 5.20
C MET A 220 6.38 -26.54 4.95
#